data_092bbd2fbea1e6bc6f237625f54ac208
#
_entry.id   092bbd2fbea1e6bc6f237625f54ac208
#
_cell.length_a   1.000
_cell.length_b   1.000
_cell.length_c   1.000
_cell.angle_alpha   90.00
_cell.angle_beta   90.00
_cell.angle_gamma   90.00
#
_symmetry.space_group_name_H-M   'P 1'
#
loop_
_entity.id
_entity.type
_entity.pdbx_description
1 polymer ?
#
loop_
_entity_poly.entity_id
_entity_poly.type
_entity_poly.pdbx_seq_one_letter_code
_entity_poly.pdbx_strand_id
1 'polypeptide(L)'
;MSRKGKSITLSISERDKTELLTLAQEWGYEWGERGNISGLIEAIARRQLKIAPNNDWSELRIKTLVKIVGILTDGGKSEEAQAIANLLLERSELSIPLRQEVEKFLDNLPPPWRLEIDSYIRRQQPFQLSYQDAASRLWNFTVRYAEINQREEREYLECWCEETEGNLDIPELMHNWSLRLDRLPETAIVPIDREWLLNLDYIEVEMHLLRGLAFAYQSKSNDVIPPEWLESDKPVRRVVRRVSNTFWFFREVRQYGPDCVVVSPEKLRSRIKEKILETLEHYS
;
A
#
# COMPACT_ATOMS: atom_id res chain seq x y z
N MET A 1 -30.93 56.58 11.96
CA MET A 1 -32.02 56.28 10.98
C MET A 1 -32.32 54.80 11.03
N SER A 2 -33.47 54.39 11.61
CA SER A 2 -33.92 53.00 11.65
C SER A 2 -34.29 52.54 10.25
N ARG A 3 -33.52 51.62 9.64
CA ARG A 3 -33.92 51.00 8.41
C ARG A 3 -35.11 50.07 8.68
N LYS A 4 -36.32 50.50 8.30
CA LYS A 4 -37.50 49.61 8.26
C LYS A 4 -37.21 48.51 7.23
N GLY A 5 -36.84 47.33 7.71
CA GLY A 5 -36.76 46.14 6.87
C GLY A 5 -38.14 45.76 6.34
N LYS A 6 -38.20 45.30 5.10
CA LYS A 6 -39.43 44.68 4.55
C LYS A 6 -39.39 43.19 4.89
N SER A 7 -40.47 42.67 5.47
CA SER A 7 -40.58 41.23 5.69
C SER A 7 -40.80 40.48 4.37
N ILE A 8 -40.19 39.33 4.22
CA ILE A 8 -40.39 38.39 3.11
C ILE A 8 -41.03 37.13 3.72
N THR A 9 -42.11 36.65 3.14
CA THR A 9 -42.70 35.37 3.52
C THR A 9 -42.22 34.29 2.56
N LEU A 10 -41.61 33.22 3.10
CA LEU A 10 -41.19 32.06 2.35
C LEU A 10 -42.15 30.90 2.62
N SER A 11 -42.69 30.29 1.59
CA SER A 11 -43.46 29.06 1.67
C SER A 11 -42.49 27.88 1.36
N ILE A 12 -42.03 27.22 2.40
CA ILE A 12 -41.10 26.07 2.35
C ILE A 12 -41.66 24.94 3.21
N SER A 13 -41.25 23.70 2.96
CA SER A 13 -41.63 22.57 3.79
C SER A 13 -40.99 22.67 5.19
N GLU A 14 -41.60 22.00 6.20
CA GLU A 14 -41.01 21.95 7.54
C GLU A 14 -39.58 21.29 7.52
N ARG A 15 -39.36 20.34 6.60
CA ARG A 15 -38.06 19.74 6.39
C ARG A 15 -37.04 20.77 5.92
N ASP A 16 -37.36 21.51 4.87
CA ASP A 16 -36.45 22.54 4.31
C ASP A 16 -36.18 23.64 5.32
N LYS A 17 -37.15 23.98 6.15
CA LYS A 17 -36.99 24.94 7.23
C LYS A 17 -36.05 24.44 8.31
N THR A 18 -36.14 23.17 8.66
CA THR A 18 -35.20 22.54 9.62
C THR A 18 -33.77 22.53 9.08
N GLU A 19 -33.60 22.14 7.83
CA GLU A 19 -32.30 22.16 7.15
C GLU A 19 -31.69 23.57 7.09
N LEU A 20 -32.49 24.59 6.77
CA LEU A 20 -32.06 25.99 6.76
C LEU A 20 -31.65 26.50 8.15
N LEU A 21 -32.33 26.05 9.22
CA LEU A 21 -31.97 26.39 10.59
C LEU A 21 -30.61 25.76 10.95
N THR A 22 -30.41 24.48 10.63
CA THR A 22 -29.14 23.76 10.84
C THR A 22 -28.01 24.43 10.07
N LEU A 23 -28.21 24.69 8.78
CA LEU A 23 -27.25 25.37 7.92
C LEU A 23 -26.86 26.76 8.44
N ALA A 24 -27.85 27.52 8.94
CA ALA A 24 -27.61 28.83 9.53
C ALA A 24 -26.71 28.72 10.78
N GLN A 25 -26.95 27.71 11.64
CA GLN A 25 -26.10 27.45 12.81
C GLN A 25 -24.68 27.05 12.41
N GLU A 26 -24.54 26.11 11.52
CA GLU A 26 -23.24 25.64 11.03
C GLU A 26 -22.38 26.78 10.47
N TRP A 27 -23.00 27.76 9.84
CA TRP A 27 -22.32 28.91 9.25
C TRP A 27 -22.20 30.14 10.16
N GLY A 28 -22.56 29.96 11.45
CA GLY A 28 -22.40 30.98 12.47
C GLY A 28 -23.49 32.11 12.40
N TYR A 29 -24.59 31.89 11.68
CA TYR A 29 -25.72 32.77 11.68
C TYR A 29 -26.72 32.33 12.74
N GLU A 30 -26.57 32.82 13.95
CA GLU A 30 -27.35 32.39 15.10
C GLU A 30 -28.12 33.55 15.74
N TRP A 31 -29.23 33.23 16.39
CA TRP A 31 -29.95 34.10 17.31
C TRP A 31 -30.15 33.35 18.64
N GLY A 32 -29.23 33.57 19.60
CA GLY A 32 -29.13 32.74 20.79
C GLY A 32 -28.68 31.33 20.41
N GLU A 33 -29.44 30.32 20.77
CA GLU A 33 -29.16 28.91 20.44
C GLU A 33 -29.87 28.43 19.15
N ARG A 34 -30.46 29.31 18.37
CA ARG A 34 -31.24 28.97 17.16
C ARG A 34 -30.60 29.54 15.91
N GLY A 35 -30.61 28.75 14.84
CA GLY A 35 -30.21 29.23 13.52
C GLY A 35 -31.06 30.43 13.07
N ASN A 36 -30.40 31.46 12.50
CA ASN A 36 -30.98 32.67 12.00
C ASN A 36 -31.09 32.64 10.47
N ILE A 37 -32.18 32.07 9.95
CA ILE A 37 -32.48 32.02 8.51
C ILE A 37 -32.44 33.41 7.87
N SER A 38 -32.97 34.43 8.58
CA SER A 38 -32.98 35.79 8.05
C SER A 38 -31.58 36.36 7.88
N GLY A 39 -30.69 36.13 8.86
CA GLY A 39 -29.27 36.50 8.78
C GLY A 39 -28.53 35.76 7.65
N LEU A 40 -28.83 34.49 7.46
CA LEU A 40 -28.29 33.67 6.36
C LEU A 40 -28.73 34.24 5.00
N ILE A 41 -29.99 34.53 4.81
CA ILE A 41 -30.54 35.13 3.57
C ILE A 41 -29.95 36.55 3.32
N GLU A 42 -29.76 37.33 4.38
CA GLU A 42 -29.14 38.64 4.27
C GLU A 42 -27.69 38.57 3.84
N ALA A 43 -26.93 37.58 4.37
CA ALA A 43 -25.55 37.32 3.98
C ALA A 43 -25.43 36.89 2.50
N ILE A 44 -26.35 36.05 2.04
CA ILE A 44 -26.46 35.65 0.63
C ILE A 44 -26.77 36.89 -0.24
N ALA A 45 -27.74 37.68 0.14
CA ALA A 45 -28.12 38.89 -0.62
C ALA A 45 -26.98 39.91 -0.68
N ARG A 46 -26.17 40.01 0.36
CA ARG A 46 -25.01 40.90 0.42
C ARG A 46 -23.75 40.30 -0.24
N ARG A 47 -23.86 39.12 -0.84
CA ARG A 47 -22.72 38.38 -1.45
C ARG A 47 -21.59 38.06 -0.46
N GLN A 48 -21.88 37.96 0.82
CA GLN A 48 -20.96 37.49 1.84
C GLN A 48 -20.81 35.95 1.76
N LEU A 49 -21.87 35.28 1.30
CA LEU A 49 -21.88 33.87 0.95
C LEU A 49 -22.04 33.73 -0.56
N LYS A 50 -21.22 32.85 -1.16
CA LYS A 50 -21.34 32.50 -2.57
C LYS A 50 -22.23 31.25 -2.69
N ILE A 51 -23.40 31.40 -3.29
CA ILE A 51 -24.23 30.26 -3.70
C ILE A 51 -23.69 29.76 -5.04
N ALA A 52 -23.22 28.54 -5.09
CA ALA A 52 -22.88 27.87 -6.32
C ALA A 52 -23.87 26.70 -6.54
N PRO A 53 -24.32 26.46 -7.80
CA PRO A 53 -25.08 25.25 -8.07
C PRO A 53 -24.25 24.02 -7.76
N ASN A 54 -24.89 22.97 -7.22
CA ASN A 54 -24.20 21.70 -6.93
C ASN A 54 -23.75 20.92 -8.19
N ASN A 55 -24.03 21.46 -9.37
CA ASN A 55 -23.74 20.93 -10.70
C ASN A 55 -22.85 21.87 -11.54
N ASP A 56 -21.92 22.58 -10.92
CA ASP A 56 -21.03 23.56 -11.58
C ASP A 56 -19.68 22.97 -12.06
N TRP A 57 -19.47 21.68 -11.86
CA TRP A 57 -18.25 21.02 -12.26
C TRP A 57 -18.32 20.58 -13.72
N SER A 58 -17.30 20.94 -14.49
CA SER A 58 -17.19 20.46 -15.87
C SER A 58 -16.87 18.96 -15.91
N GLU A 59 -17.33 18.29 -16.96
CA GLU A 59 -17.03 16.88 -17.19
C GLU A 59 -15.52 16.60 -17.20
N LEU A 60 -14.71 17.52 -17.72
CA LEU A 60 -13.24 17.43 -17.71
C LEU A 60 -12.71 17.43 -16.28
N ARG A 61 -13.23 18.27 -15.38
CA ARG A 61 -12.83 18.31 -13.97
C ARG A 61 -13.13 16.97 -13.30
N ILE A 62 -14.32 16.45 -13.49
CA ILE A 62 -14.76 15.17 -12.91
C ILE A 62 -13.86 14.03 -13.40
N LYS A 63 -13.68 13.89 -14.71
CA LYS A 63 -12.78 12.86 -15.30
C LYS A 63 -11.33 12.97 -14.80
N THR A 64 -10.85 14.20 -14.64
CA THR A 64 -9.50 14.42 -14.12
C THR A 64 -9.39 13.95 -12.67
N LEU A 65 -10.37 14.23 -11.81
CA LEU A 65 -10.39 13.78 -10.41
C LEU A 65 -10.51 12.26 -10.30
N VAL A 66 -11.35 11.61 -11.12
CA VAL A 66 -11.43 10.14 -11.18
C VAL A 66 -10.06 9.54 -11.55
N LYS A 67 -9.37 10.11 -12.54
CA LYS A 67 -8.01 9.68 -12.90
C LYS A 67 -7.02 9.88 -11.76
N ILE A 68 -7.14 10.98 -10.99
CA ILE A 68 -6.29 11.25 -9.83
C ILE A 68 -6.52 10.21 -8.74
N VAL A 69 -7.75 9.75 -8.50
CA VAL A 69 -8.04 8.65 -7.56
C VAL A 69 -7.20 7.42 -7.91
N GLY A 70 -7.17 7.01 -9.19
CA GLY A 70 -6.34 5.88 -9.64
C GLY A 70 -4.84 6.13 -9.38
N ILE A 71 -4.31 7.28 -9.78
CA ILE A 71 -2.89 7.63 -9.60
C ILE A 71 -2.49 7.64 -8.12
N LEU A 72 -3.34 8.15 -7.24
CA LEU A 72 -3.09 8.16 -5.79
C LEU A 72 -3.12 6.74 -5.21
N THR A 73 -4.04 5.90 -5.68
CA THR A 73 -4.11 4.48 -5.29
C THR A 73 -2.86 3.73 -5.68
N ASP A 74 -2.43 3.85 -6.94
CA ASP A 74 -1.19 3.23 -7.45
C ASP A 74 0.05 3.75 -6.70
N GLY A 75 0.00 5.00 -6.24
CA GLY A 75 1.05 5.62 -5.43
C GLY A 75 0.97 5.31 -3.92
N GLY A 76 0.08 4.41 -3.48
CA GLY A 76 -0.09 4.05 -2.06
C GLY A 76 -0.70 5.16 -1.19
N LYS A 77 -1.34 6.17 -1.80
CA LYS A 77 -1.99 7.32 -1.12
C LYS A 77 -3.50 7.09 -1.03
N SER A 78 -3.88 6.00 -0.38
CA SER A 78 -5.28 5.54 -0.35
C SER A 78 -6.20 6.47 0.44
N GLU A 79 -5.71 7.13 1.50
CA GLU A 79 -6.50 8.11 2.26
C GLU A 79 -6.89 9.32 1.41
N GLU A 80 -5.93 9.87 0.67
CA GLU A 80 -6.16 10.99 -0.23
C GLU A 80 -7.05 10.59 -1.41
N ALA A 81 -6.87 9.37 -1.94
CA ALA A 81 -7.74 8.81 -2.97
C ALA A 81 -9.19 8.66 -2.48
N GLN A 82 -9.39 8.15 -1.26
CA GLN A 82 -10.70 8.02 -0.62
C GLN A 82 -11.37 9.39 -0.39
N ALA A 83 -10.62 10.39 0.07
CA ALA A 83 -11.15 11.73 0.26
C ALA A 83 -11.67 12.33 -1.07
N ILE A 84 -10.93 12.16 -2.17
CA ILE A 84 -11.36 12.62 -3.50
C ILE A 84 -12.55 11.79 -4.01
N ALA A 85 -12.57 10.48 -3.80
CA ALA A 85 -13.67 9.62 -4.20
C ALA A 85 -14.98 10.01 -3.49
N ASN A 86 -14.95 10.25 -2.18
CA ASN A 86 -16.10 10.72 -1.42
C ASN A 86 -16.58 12.08 -1.92
N LEU A 87 -15.67 13.04 -2.15
CA LEU A 87 -15.99 14.33 -2.71
C LEU A 87 -16.69 14.22 -4.08
N LEU A 88 -16.28 13.27 -4.93
CA LEU A 88 -16.91 13.01 -6.22
C LEU A 88 -18.34 12.48 -6.05
N LEU A 89 -18.59 11.57 -5.10
CA LEU A 89 -19.93 10.99 -4.88
C LEU A 89 -20.96 12.03 -4.40
N GLU A 90 -20.52 13.09 -3.76
CA GLU A 90 -21.36 14.21 -3.35
C GLU A 90 -21.88 15.04 -4.53
N ARG A 91 -21.31 14.85 -5.74
CA ARG A 91 -21.65 15.66 -6.92
C ARG A 91 -22.77 15.04 -7.73
N SER A 92 -23.76 15.86 -8.07
CA SER A 92 -24.91 15.45 -8.89
C SER A 92 -24.60 15.25 -10.38
N GLU A 93 -23.51 15.87 -10.89
CA GLU A 93 -23.06 15.77 -12.28
C GLU A 93 -22.34 14.47 -12.59
N LEU A 94 -22.02 13.68 -11.58
CA LEU A 94 -21.31 12.42 -11.78
C LEU A 94 -22.20 11.45 -12.59
N SER A 95 -21.77 11.14 -13.81
CA SER A 95 -22.49 10.21 -14.66
C SER A 95 -22.56 8.81 -14.05
N ILE A 96 -23.61 8.04 -14.36
CA ILE A 96 -23.79 6.69 -13.79
C ILE A 96 -22.55 5.81 -13.94
N PRO A 97 -21.87 5.71 -15.11
CA PRO A 97 -20.65 4.89 -15.24
C PRO A 97 -19.52 5.35 -14.30
N LEU A 98 -19.29 6.66 -14.22
CA LEU A 98 -18.24 7.21 -13.34
C LEU A 98 -18.60 7.05 -11.86
N ARG A 99 -19.87 7.16 -11.50
CA ARG A 99 -20.36 6.89 -10.14
C ARG A 99 -20.08 5.45 -9.74
N GLN A 100 -20.43 4.49 -10.60
CA GLN A 100 -20.15 3.06 -10.37
C GLN A 100 -18.67 2.76 -10.25
N GLU A 101 -17.82 3.42 -11.04
CA GLU A 101 -16.36 3.29 -10.95
C GLU A 101 -15.84 3.77 -9.59
N VAL A 102 -16.31 4.93 -9.12
CA VAL A 102 -15.91 5.49 -7.81
C VAL A 102 -16.46 4.66 -6.66
N GLU A 103 -17.72 4.20 -6.72
CA GLU A 103 -18.32 3.31 -5.71
C GLU A 103 -17.56 1.99 -5.63
N LYS A 104 -17.25 1.36 -6.77
CA LYS A 104 -16.43 0.15 -6.81
C LYS A 104 -15.04 0.35 -6.22
N PHE A 105 -14.42 1.52 -6.43
CA PHE A 105 -13.15 1.84 -5.80
C PHE A 105 -13.30 1.88 -4.26
N LEU A 106 -14.32 2.56 -3.73
CA LEU A 106 -14.56 2.64 -2.29
C LEU A 106 -14.88 1.29 -1.65
N ASP A 107 -15.64 0.44 -2.35
CA ASP A 107 -15.96 -0.92 -1.91
C ASP A 107 -14.72 -1.85 -1.85
N ASN A 108 -13.70 -1.55 -2.66
CA ASN A 108 -12.45 -2.30 -2.73
C ASN A 108 -11.28 -1.60 -2.02
N LEU A 109 -11.55 -0.64 -1.17
CA LEU A 109 -10.49 0.00 -0.38
C LEU A 109 -9.73 -1.02 0.46
N PRO A 110 -8.41 -0.88 0.55
CA PRO A 110 -7.63 -1.70 1.47
C PRO A 110 -8.16 -1.55 2.90
N PRO A 111 -8.11 -2.61 3.71
CA PRO A 111 -8.53 -2.52 5.10
C PRO A 111 -7.71 -1.46 5.87
N PRO A 112 -8.25 -0.87 6.96
CA PRO A 112 -7.59 0.20 7.69
C PRO A 112 -6.16 -0.12 8.12
N TRP A 113 -5.90 -1.35 8.57
CA TRP A 113 -4.56 -1.80 8.96
C TRP A 113 -3.54 -1.73 7.79
N ARG A 114 -4.01 -1.92 6.56
CA ARG A 114 -3.14 -1.81 5.38
C ARG A 114 -2.69 -0.37 5.14
N LEU A 115 -3.61 0.57 5.31
CA LEU A 115 -3.31 2.00 5.20
C LEU A 115 -2.33 2.46 6.28
N GLU A 116 -2.45 1.91 7.49
CA GLU A 116 -1.51 2.17 8.59
C GLU A 116 -0.10 1.66 8.26
N ILE A 117 0.04 0.44 7.75
CA ILE A 117 1.34 -0.11 7.30
C ILE A 117 1.97 0.80 6.24
N ASP A 118 1.22 1.16 5.21
CA ASP A 118 1.70 2.05 4.15
C ASP A 118 2.15 3.41 4.71
N SER A 119 1.41 3.94 5.68
CA SER A 119 1.74 5.18 6.37
C SER A 119 3.04 5.06 7.17
N TYR A 120 3.23 3.97 7.94
CA TYR A 120 4.44 3.75 8.71
C TYR A 120 5.67 3.54 7.82
N ILE A 121 5.54 2.78 6.74
CA ILE A 121 6.63 2.61 5.76
C ILE A 121 7.04 3.97 5.17
N ARG A 122 6.07 4.78 4.72
CA ARG A 122 6.37 6.12 4.14
C ARG A 122 7.03 7.07 5.13
N ARG A 123 6.63 7.00 6.42
CA ARG A 123 7.20 7.85 7.47
C ARG A 123 8.47 7.29 8.08
N GLN A 124 8.87 6.08 7.67
CA GLN A 124 9.98 5.35 8.28
C GLN A 124 9.79 5.21 9.79
N GLN A 125 8.56 4.90 10.20
CA GLN A 125 8.14 4.74 11.59
C GLN A 125 8.11 3.27 11.96
N PRO A 126 8.94 2.78 12.89
CA PRO A 126 8.86 1.41 13.40
C PRO A 126 7.52 1.14 14.08
N PHE A 127 7.07 -0.11 13.98
CA PHE A 127 5.77 -0.52 14.50
C PHE A 127 5.78 -1.96 14.97
N GLN A 128 4.83 -2.31 15.82
CA GLN A 128 4.52 -3.69 16.18
C GLN A 128 3.28 -4.15 15.43
N LEU A 129 3.29 -5.42 15.02
CA LEU A 129 2.15 -6.08 14.41
C LEU A 129 1.99 -7.50 14.96
N SER A 130 0.75 -7.98 14.95
CA SER A 130 0.45 -9.40 15.14
C SER A 130 0.27 -10.08 13.80
N TYR A 131 0.70 -11.32 13.68
CA TYR A 131 0.64 -12.11 12.46
C TYR A 131 0.13 -13.52 12.75
N GLN A 132 -0.76 -14.04 11.91
CA GLN A 132 -1.21 -15.41 11.99
C GLN A 132 -0.58 -16.24 10.89
N ASP A 133 0.21 -17.25 11.25
CA ASP A 133 0.86 -18.13 10.27
C ASP A 133 -0.12 -19.15 9.65
N ALA A 134 0.39 -20.00 8.73
CA ALA A 134 -0.41 -21.03 8.07
C ALA A 134 -0.97 -22.11 9.02
N ALA A 135 -0.37 -22.25 10.19
CA ALA A 135 -0.80 -23.19 11.23
C ALA A 135 -1.69 -22.51 12.29
N SER A 136 -2.19 -21.30 11.99
CA SER A 136 -3.01 -20.48 12.90
C SER A 136 -2.32 -20.08 14.21
N ARG A 137 -0.99 -20.10 14.26
CA ARG A 137 -0.23 -19.63 15.40
C ARG A 137 -0.08 -18.10 15.29
N LEU A 138 -0.25 -17.42 16.41
CA LEU A 138 -0.08 -15.98 16.51
C LEU A 138 1.38 -15.65 16.85
N TRP A 139 1.93 -14.70 16.12
CA TRP A 139 3.24 -14.13 16.29
C TRP A 139 3.12 -12.63 16.50
N ASN A 140 4.00 -12.05 17.29
CA ASN A 140 4.13 -10.60 17.41
C ASN A 140 5.50 -10.20 16.92
N PHE A 141 5.54 -9.21 16.04
CA PHE A 141 6.77 -8.73 15.42
C PHE A 141 6.98 -7.25 15.71
N THR A 142 8.21 -6.92 16.06
CA THR A 142 8.72 -5.55 16.20
C THR A 142 9.46 -5.20 14.91
N VAL A 143 8.77 -4.48 14.03
CA VAL A 143 9.24 -4.15 12.68
C VAL A 143 10.05 -2.86 12.70
N ARG A 144 11.29 -2.91 12.21
CA ARG A 144 12.20 -1.76 12.11
C ARG A 144 12.57 -1.37 10.68
N TYR A 145 12.18 -2.17 9.71
CA TYR A 145 12.20 -1.88 8.28
C TYR A 145 11.11 -2.71 7.61
N ALA A 146 10.44 -2.15 6.63
CA ALA A 146 9.49 -2.90 5.83
C ALA A 146 9.34 -2.32 4.42
N GLU A 147 9.05 -3.21 3.48
CA GLU A 147 8.60 -2.90 2.13
C GLU A 147 7.52 -3.90 1.71
N ILE A 148 6.68 -3.51 0.77
CA ILE A 148 5.64 -4.39 0.26
C ILE A 148 5.99 -4.82 -1.14
N ASN A 149 6.08 -6.14 -1.32
CA ASN A 149 6.40 -6.76 -2.58
C ASN A 149 5.32 -7.75 -3.02
N GLN A 150 5.03 -7.75 -4.31
CA GLN A 150 4.15 -8.76 -4.91
C GLN A 150 4.97 -9.97 -5.36
N ARG A 151 4.57 -11.17 -4.90
CA ARG A 151 5.16 -12.44 -5.32
C ARG A 151 4.05 -13.47 -5.54
N GLU A 152 4.06 -14.13 -6.69
CA GLU A 152 3.10 -15.18 -7.02
C GLU A 152 1.63 -14.75 -6.77
N GLU A 153 1.25 -13.59 -7.31
CA GLU A 153 -0.09 -12.99 -7.23
C GLU A 153 -0.55 -12.62 -5.80
N ARG A 154 0.38 -12.56 -4.84
CA ARG A 154 0.10 -12.19 -3.44
C ARG A 154 1.04 -11.10 -2.97
N GLU A 155 0.52 -10.27 -2.06
CA GLU A 155 1.33 -9.24 -1.42
C GLU A 155 2.00 -9.78 -0.15
N TYR A 156 3.27 -9.43 0.00
CA TYR A 156 4.09 -9.75 1.16
C TYR A 156 4.67 -8.48 1.76
N LEU A 157 4.63 -8.41 3.10
CA LEU A 157 5.44 -7.48 3.86
C LEU A 157 6.81 -8.13 4.05
N GLU A 158 7.81 -7.66 3.31
CA GLU A 158 9.20 -8.03 3.53
C GLU A 158 9.76 -7.07 4.57
N CYS A 159 10.12 -7.60 5.75
CA CYS A 159 10.45 -6.76 6.90
C CYS A 159 11.62 -7.31 7.70
N TRP A 160 12.34 -6.39 8.33
CA TRP A 160 13.33 -6.67 9.35
C TRP A 160 12.66 -6.58 10.73
N CYS A 161 12.73 -7.66 11.51
CA CYS A 161 12.12 -7.75 12.82
C CYS A 161 13.15 -8.05 13.90
N GLU A 162 12.91 -7.57 15.13
CA GLU A 162 13.76 -7.89 16.27
C GLU A 162 13.67 -9.39 16.63
N GLU A 163 12.52 -10.01 16.39
CA GLU A 163 12.27 -11.42 16.67
C GLU A 163 12.87 -12.32 15.58
N THR A 164 13.62 -13.32 16.02
CA THR A 164 14.27 -14.33 15.16
C THR A 164 13.76 -15.74 15.43
N GLU A 165 13.03 -15.96 16.51
CA GLU A 165 12.50 -17.26 16.89
C GLU A 165 11.54 -17.78 15.81
N GLY A 166 11.73 -19.03 15.38
CA GLY A 166 10.91 -19.66 14.34
C GLY A 166 11.31 -19.29 12.91
N ASN A 167 12.24 -18.36 12.71
CA ASN A 167 12.81 -18.10 11.39
C ASN A 167 13.79 -19.22 11.02
N LEU A 168 13.54 -19.87 9.88
CA LEU A 168 14.34 -21.00 9.41
C LEU A 168 15.43 -20.58 8.39
N ASP A 169 15.69 -19.29 8.24
CA ASP A 169 16.72 -18.80 7.35
C ASP A 169 18.12 -18.97 7.93
N ILE A 170 19.14 -18.58 7.21
CA ILE A 170 20.53 -18.61 7.71
C ILE A 170 20.72 -17.52 8.78
N PRO A 171 21.69 -17.67 9.70
CA PRO A 171 21.87 -16.72 10.79
C PRO A 171 22.00 -15.25 10.36
N GLU A 172 22.61 -15.02 9.21
CA GLU A 172 22.83 -13.70 8.65
C GLU A 172 21.53 -13.01 8.19
N LEU A 173 20.44 -13.78 8.02
CA LEU A 173 19.15 -13.31 7.52
C LEU A 173 17.98 -13.60 8.49
N MET A 174 18.29 -14.03 9.72
CA MET A 174 17.24 -14.44 10.69
C MET A 174 16.29 -13.32 11.10
N HIS A 175 16.69 -12.07 10.94
CA HIS A 175 15.83 -10.91 11.22
C HIS A 175 14.88 -10.59 10.07
N ASN A 176 15.12 -11.13 8.88
CA ASN A 176 14.28 -10.88 7.72
C ASN A 176 13.10 -11.84 7.68
N TRP A 177 11.90 -11.26 7.57
CA TRP A 177 10.65 -11.98 7.47
C TRP A 177 9.91 -11.61 6.19
N SER A 178 9.15 -12.57 5.66
CA SER A 178 8.28 -12.37 4.50
C SER A 178 6.87 -12.78 4.93
N LEU A 179 6.07 -11.80 5.35
CA LEU A 179 4.76 -12.00 5.95
C LEU A 179 3.68 -11.76 4.90
N ARG A 180 2.78 -12.71 4.70
CA ARG A 180 1.65 -12.54 3.78
C ARG A 180 0.67 -11.52 4.35
N LEU A 181 0.37 -10.48 3.59
CA LEU A 181 -0.53 -9.42 4.06
C LEU A 181 -1.96 -9.91 4.33
N ASP A 182 -2.45 -10.88 3.56
CA ASP A 182 -3.78 -11.48 3.75
C ASP A 182 -3.92 -12.34 5.03
N ARG A 183 -2.85 -12.47 5.81
CA ARG A 183 -2.82 -13.18 7.10
C ARG A 183 -2.61 -12.25 8.30
N LEU A 184 -2.64 -10.96 8.07
CA LEU A 184 -2.64 -10.00 9.16
C LEU A 184 -4.05 -9.95 9.75
N PRO A 185 -4.24 -10.28 11.04
CA PRO A 185 -5.53 -10.10 11.69
C PRO A 185 -5.87 -8.61 11.76
N GLU A 186 -7.16 -8.29 11.88
CA GLU A 186 -7.66 -6.91 12.07
C GLU A 186 -7.27 -6.34 13.44
N THR A 187 -6.05 -6.59 13.88
CA THR A 187 -5.53 -6.11 15.15
C THR A 187 -4.76 -4.80 14.96
N ALA A 188 -4.75 -4.00 16.01
CA ALA A 188 -4.05 -2.73 16.00
C ALA A 188 -2.57 -2.91 15.66
N ILE A 189 -2.11 -2.17 14.67
CA ILE A 189 -0.71 -1.96 14.40
C ILE A 189 -0.29 -0.74 15.22
N VAL A 190 0.71 -0.89 16.06
CA VAL A 190 1.07 0.14 17.05
C VAL A 190 2.43 0.72 16.72
N PRO A 191 2.56 2.05 16.55
CA PRO A 191 3.86 2.67 16.37
C PRO A 191 4.70 2.53 17.64
N ILE A 192 6.00 2.38 17.48
CA ILE A 192 6.95 2.26 18.59
C ILE A 192 8.07 3.28 18.45
N ASP A 193 8.69 3.62 19.56
CA ASP A 193 9.85 4.50 19.61
C ASP A 193 11.13 3.66 19.47
N ARG A 194 11.53 3.44 18.22
CA ARG A 194 12.75 2.75 17.80
C ARG A 194 13.32 3.43 16.56
N GLU A 195 14.56 3.14 16.23
CA GLU A 195 15.19 3.61 15.00
C GLU A 195 14.74 2.76 13.79
N TRP A 196 14.36 3.44 12.70
CA TRP A 196 14.08 2.78 11.43
C TRP A 196 15.38 2.38 10.74
N LEU A 197 15.47 1.14 10.29
CA LEU A 197 16.62 0.64 9.54
C LEU A 197 16.49 1.02 8.06
N LEU A 198 17.63 1.10 7.35
CA LEU A 198 17.64 1.52 5.96
C LEU A 198 17.29 0.40 4.98
N ASN A 199 17.58 -0.84 5.35
CA ASN A 199 17.44 -2.00 4.46
C ASN A 199 17.21 -3.27 5.28
N LEU A 200 16.79 -4.32 4.58
CA LEU A 200 16.91 -5.71 5.04
C LEU A 200 18.37 -6.13 5.13
N ASP A 201 18.67 -7.12 5.96
CA ASP A 201 19.95 -7.82 5.90
C ASP A 201 20.07 -8.55 4.56
N TYR A 202 21.28 -8.67 4.03
CA TYR A 202 21.51 -9.40 2.79
C TYR A 202 22.86 -10.10 2.79
N ILE A 203 22.95 -11.15 1.99
CA ILE A 203 24.19 -11.79 1.61
C ILE A 203 24.39 -11.65 0.10
N GLU A 204 25.65 -11.65 -0.32
CA GLU A 204 26.00 -11.72 -1.74
C GLU A 204 26.13 -13.18 -2.15
N VAL A 205 25.43 -13.55 -3.20
CA VAL A 205 25.38 -14.90 -3.74
C VAL A 205 25.91 -14.90 -5.17
N GLU A 206 26.93 -15.68 -5.41
CA GLU A 206 27.45 -15.92 -6.76
C GLU A 206 26.77 -17.12 -7.39
N MET A 207 26.26 -16.91 -8.60
CA MET A 207 25.65 -17.94 -9.44
C MET A 207 26.35 -18.01 -10.79
N HIS A 208 26.49 -19.21 -11.31
CA HIS A 208 26.89 -19.46 -12.67
C HIS A 208 25.69 -19.91 -13.49
N LEU A 209 25.36 -19.15 -14.52
CA LEU A 209 24.30 -19.46 -15.47
C LEU A 209 24.91 -20.17 -16.69
N LEU A 210 24.27 -21.26 -17.08
CA LEU A 210 24.81 -22.19 -18.08
C LEU A 210 23.88 -22.26 -19.29
N ARG A 211 24.36 -22.78 -20.39
CA ARG A 211 23.57 -23.08 -21.60
C ARG A 211 22.74 -21.91 -22.08
N GLY A 212 21.46 -22.17 -22.43
CA GLY A 212 20.52 -21.16 -22.91
C GLY A 212 20.24 -20.02 -21.90
N LEU A 213 20.25 -20.34 -20.62
CA LEU A 213 20.03 -19.36 -19.56
C LEU A 213 21.12 -18.28 -19.52
N ALA A 214 22.39 -18.67 -19.80
CA ALA A 214 23.49 -17.72 -19.83
C ALA A 214 23.27 -16.57 -20.83
N PHE A 215 22.62 -16.85 -21.95
CA PHE A 215 22.30 -15.87 -23.00
C PHE A 215 20.97 -15.14 -22.73
N ALA A 216 19.96 -15.86 -22.24
CA ALA A 216 18.63 -15.31 -22.01
C ALA A 216 18.52 -14.44 -20.76
N TYR A 217 19.46 -14.53 -19.84
CA TYR A 217 19.40 -13.82 -18.57
C TYR A 217 19.50 -12.31 -18.73
N GLN A 218 18.53 -11.62 -18.13
CA GLN A 218 18.51 -10.17 -18.01
C GLN A 218 18.87 -9.77 -16.57
N SER A 219 19.75 -8.77 -16.43
CA SER A 219 20.15 -8.25 -15.12
C SER A 219 18.94 -7.77 -14.33
N LYS A 220 18.93 -8.11 -13.05
CA LYS A 220 17.90 -7.70 -12.09
C LYS A 220 18.40 -6.57 -11.19
N SER A 221 17.50 -5.84 -10.56
CA SER A 221 17.82 -4.70 -9.70
C SER A 221 18.68 -5.05 -8.47
N ASN A 222 18.61 -6.30 -8.03
CA ASN A 222 19.40 -6.82 -6.91
C ASN A 222 20.72 -7.50 -7.33
N ASP A 223 21.09 -7.48 -8.61
CA ASP A 223 22.42 -7.88 -9.05
C ASP A 223 23.43 -6.80 -8.65
N VAL A 224 24.51 -7.21 -7.97
CA VAL A 224 25.54 -6.30 -7.40
C VAL A 224 26.39 -5.67 -8.48
N ILE A 225 26.75 -6.49 -9.48
CA ILE A 225 27.55 -6.13 -10.63
C ILE A 225 26.86 -6.58 -11.92
N PRO A 226 27.12 -5.94 -13.05
CA PRO A 226 26.65 -6.43 -14.34
C PRO A 226 27.11 -7.87 -14.57
N PRO A 227 26.23 -8.74 -15.10
CA PRO A 227 26.59 -10.14 -15.37
C PRO A 227 27.79 -10.26 -16.33
N GLU A 228 28.79 -11.07 -15.97
CA GLU A 228 30.04 -11.21 -16.66
C GLU A 228 30.18 -12.59 -17.38
N TRP A 229 30.80 -12.59 -18.55
CA TRP A 229 31.17 -13.86 -19.21
C TRP A 229 32.47 -14.42 -18.61
N LEU A 230 32.46 -15.67 -18.22
CA LEU A 230 33.65 -16.34 -17.76
C LEU A 230 34.44 -16.99 -18.94
N GLU A 231 35.74 -16.94 -18.86
CA GLU A 231 36.60 -17.68 -19.77
C GLU A 231 36.53 -19.19 -19.47
N SER A 232 35.78 -19.93 -20.30
CA SER A 232 35.59 -21.37 -20.18
C SER A 232 35.26 -21.99 -21.53
N ASP A 233 35.45 -23.31 -21.69
CA ASP A 233 35.15 -24.05 -22.91
C ASP A 233 33.67 -23.99 -23.31
N LYS A 234 32.79 -23.71 -22.37
CA LYS A 234 31.34 -23.56 -22.58
C LYS A 234 30.91 -22.19 -22.11
N PRO A 235 29.87 -21.59 -22.73
CA PRO A 235 29.40 -20.29 -22.32
C PRO A 235 28.83 -20.35 -20.88
N VAL A 236 29.49 -19.65 -19.98
CA VAL A 236 29.10 -19.48 -18.57
C VAL A 236 29.02 -18.02 -18.26
N ARG A 237 27.90 -17.60 -17.67
CA ARG A 237 27.71 -16.23 -17.23
C ARG A 237 27.67 -16.15 -15.72
N ARG A 238 28.56 -15.38 -15.13
CA ARG A 238 28.64 -15.11 -13.68
C ARG A 238 27.68 -14.01 -13.30
N VAL A 239 26.93 -14.23 -12.24
CA VAL A 239 26.00 -13.25 -11.63
C VAL A 239 26.26 -13.22 -10.13
N VAL A 240 26.41 -12.02 -9.57
CA VAL A 240 26.49 -11.80 -8.13
C VAL A 240 25.26 -11.02 -7.70
N ARG A 241 24.50 -11.57 -6.77
CA ARG A 241 23.20 -11.03 -6.34
C ARG A 241 23.11 -10.85 -4.84
N ARG A 242 22.44 -9.75 -4.42
CA ARG A 242 21.99 -9.58 -3.05
C ARG A 242 20.75 -10.41 -2.80
N VAL A 243 20.81 -11.23 -1.76
CA VAL A 243 19.73 -12.12 -1.33
C VAL A 243 19.39 -11.79 0.12
N SER A 244 18.16 -11.37 0.35
CA SER A 244 17.64 -11.07 1.68
C SER A 244 16.74 -12.17 2.25
N ASN A 245 16.42 -13.20 1.44
CA ASN A 245 15.55 -14.30 1.84
C ASN A 245 15.89 -15.56 1.03
N THR A 246 16.36 -16.63 1.70
CA THR A 246 16.79 -17.84 1.01
C THR A 246 15.62 -18.67 0.49
N PHE A 247 14.43 -18.58 1.08
CA PHE A 247 13.25 -19.31 0.59
C PHE A 247 12.88 -18.85 -0.84
N TRP A 248 12.76 -17.54 -1.07
CA TRP A 248 12.46 -17.00 -2.39
C TRP A 248 13.59 -17.21 -3.39
N PHE A 249 14.81 -17.06 -2.92
CA PHE A 249 15.99 -17.34 -3.74
C PHE A 249 16.03 -18.79 -4.23
N PHE A 250 15.76 -19.78 -3.36
CA PHE A 250 15.73 -21.19 -3.76
C PHE A 250 14.61 -21.49 -4.75
N ARG A 251 13.44 -20.86 -4.62
CA ARG A 251 12.36 -21.01 -5.59
C ARG A 251 12.78 -20.52 -6.97
N GLU A 252 13.46 -19.40 -7.04
CA GLU A 252 13.98 -18.84 -8.29
C GLU A 252 15.04 -19.76 -8.90
N VAL A 253 16.03 -20.21 -8.14
CA VAL A 253 17.08 -21.13 -8.62
C VAL A 253 16.47 -22.44 -9.14
N ARG A 254 15.44 -22.96 -8.47
CA ARG A 254 14.73 -24.17 -8.92
C ARG A 254 14.01 -23.97 -10.26
N GLN A 255 13.47 -22.79 -10.54
CA GLN A 255 12.87 -22.46 -11.84
C GLN A 255 13.90 -22.50 -12.98
N TYR A 256 15.15 -22.16 -12.70
CA TYR A 256 16.23 -22.23 -13.67
C TYR A 256 16.77 -23.66 -13.87
N GLY A 257 16.39 -24.58 -12.98
CA GLY A 257 16.77 -25.99 -13.08
C GLY A 257 18.29 -26.18 -13.09
N PRO A 258 18.82 -27.12 -13.93
CA PRO A 258 20.25 -27.43 -13.97
C PRO A 258 21.10 -26.34 -14.66
N ASP A 259 20.46 -25.32 -15.20
CA ASP A 259 21.16 -24.23 -15.92
C ASP A 259 21.61 -23.10 -14.99
N CYS A 260 21.32 -23.20 -13.69
CA CYS A 260 21.79 -22.28 -12.66
C CYS A 260 22.50 -23.04 -11.55
N VAL A 261 23.74 -22.68 -11.27
CA VAL A 261 24.55 -23.28 -10.22
C VAL A 261 24.95 -22.19 -9.22
N VAL A 262 24.60 -22.36 -7.95
CA VAL A 262 25.06 -21.49 -6.87
C VAL A 262 26.49 -21.89 -6.50
N VAL A 263 27.40 -20.93 -6.55
CA VAL A 263 28.85 -21.14 -6.35
C VAL A 263 29.29 -20.74 -4.94
N SER A 264 28.82 -19.56 -4.49
CA SER A 264 29.13 -19.05 -3.16
C SER A 264 27.93 -18.30 -2.55
N PRO A 265 27.83 -18.17 -1.23
CA PRO A 265 28.72 -18.77 -0.21
C PRO A 265 28.49 -20.27 -0.05
N GLU A 266 29.52 -21.00 0.39
CA GLU A 266 29.51 -22.48 0.52
C GLU A 266 28.35 -22.95 1.41
N LYS A 267 28.01 -22.23 2.47
CA LYS A 267 26.93 -22.54 3.36
C LYS A 267 25.55 -22.60 2.62
N LEU A 268 25.32 -21.66 1.70
CA LEU A 268 24.09 -21.65 0.90
C LEU A 268 24.11 -22.75 -0.16
N ARG A 269 25.25 -22.96 -0.78
CA ARG A 269 25.46 -24.04 -1.76
C ARG A 269 25.19 -25.42 -1.15
N SER A 270 25.71 -25.70 0.04
CA SER A 270 25.48 -26.94 0.78
C SER A 270 24.00 -27.13 1.09
N ARG A 271 23.30 -26.08 1.54
CA ARG A 271 21.86 -26.11 1.83
C ARG A 271 21.01 -26.37 0.58
N ILE A 272 21.38 -25.82 -0.58
CA ILE A 272 20.71 -26.12 -1.85
C ILE A 272 20.93 -27.60 -2.21
N LYS A 273 22.15 -28.10 -2.08
CA LYS A 273 22.48 -29.50 -2.35
C LYS A 273 21.63 -30.45 -1.49
N GLU A 274 21.52 -30.20 -0.19
CA GLU A 274 20.68 -30.97 0.72
C GLU A 274 19.22 -30.99 0.25
N LYS A 275 18.64 -29.85 -0.08
CA LYS A 275 17.26 -29.76 -0.57
C LYS A 275 17.05 -30.47 -1.92
N ILE A 276 18.05 -30.50 -2.78
CA ILE A 276 17.98 -31.25 -4.05
C ILE A 276 18.01 -32.75 -3.78
N LEU A 277 18.88 -33.22 -2.87
CA LEU A 277 18.96 -34.61 -2.47
C LEU A 277 17.67 -35.08 -1.81
N GLU A 278 17.12 -34.33 -0.87
CA GLU A 278 15.83 -34.60 -0.25
C GLU A 278 14.71 -34.71 -1.31
N THR A 279 14.73 -33.82 -2.30
CA THR A 279 13.76 -33.91 -3.41
C THR A 279 13.95 -35.18 -4.22
N LEU A 280 15.20 -35.56 -4.51
CA LEU A 280 15.52 -36.78 -5.27
C LEU A 280 15.04 -38.07 -4.57
N GLU A 281 15.13 -38.13 -3.24
CA GLU A 281 14.65 -39.25 -2.45
C GLU A 281 13.14 -39.51 -2.64
N HIS A 282 12.35 -38.48 -2.90
CA HIS A 282 10.91 -38.64 -3.19
C HIS A 282 10.60 -39.22 -4.58
N TYR A 283 11.58 -39.25 -5.47
CA TYR A 283 11.44 -39.82 -6.83
C TYR A 283 12.15 -41.17 -6.98
N SER A 284 12.81 -41.65 -5.93
CA SER A 284 13.49 -42.96 -5.88
C SER A 284 12.60 -44.00 -5.24
#